data_431ea1efae0689507b22bd25076ee790
#
_entry.id   431ea1efae0689507b22bd25076ee790
#
_cell.length_a   1.000
_cell.length_b   1.000
_cell.length_c   1.000
_cell.angle_alpha   90.00
_cell.angle_beta   90.00
_cell.angle_gamma   90.00
#
_symmetry.space_group_name_H-M   'P 1'
#
loop_
_entity.id
_entity.type
_entity.pdbx_description
1 polymer ?
#
loop_
_entity_poly.entity_id
_entity_poly.type
_entity_poly.pdbx_seq_one_letter_code
_entity_poly.pdbx_strand_id
1 'polypeptide(L)'
;MSPSAFLRALRPHQWTKNVFVLAALAFAAGEKGEAFSTEAAVATLLAFLAFCLTSSAVYLLNDLVDVEKDRLHPKKKHRPIASGALSIPAARLGMVLVGVGGLALGWAAAPGGGVAGVLVLYATLNLAYSFRLKHVVLVDAFCIATGFLFRVEAGGRAAGVEISHWAYLCMLFLALFLALNKRRAEVMQLGEGVATTRQSLREYSIAFVDQLVGVEQGHIMEYQNFNK
;
A
#
# COMPACT_ATOMS: atom_id res chain seq x y z
N MET A 1 3.65 15.03 -24.73
CA MET A 1 3.61 14.13 -23.55
C MET A 1 4.29 12.83 -23.92
N SER A 2 5.37 12.44 -23.24
CA SER A 2 6.00 11.15 -23.51
C SER A 2 5.17 10.03 -22.85
N PRO A 3 4.60 9.08 -23.63
CA PRO A 3 3.84 7.98 -23.06
C PRO A 3 4.62 7.18 -22.02
N SER A 4 5.94 7.04 -22.22
CA SER A 4 6.82 6.34 -21.29
C SER A 4 6.99 7.08 -19.95
N ALA A 5 6.96 8.42 -19.94
CA ALA A 5 7.00 9.20 -18.70
C ALA A 5 5.69 9.05 -17.91
N PHE A 6 4.55 9.03 -18.58
CA PHE A 6 3.25 8.78 -17.94
C PHE A 6 3.19 7.39 -17.34
N LEU A 7 3.53 6.34 -18.10
CA LEU A 7 3.57 4.97 -17.58
C LEU A 7 4.49 4.82 -16.36
N ARG A 8 5.66 5.45 -16.36
CA ARG A 8 6.55 5.47 -15.18
C ARG A 8 5.91 6.16 -13.97
N ALA A 9 5.13 7.22 -14.20
CA ALA A 9 4.44 7.93 -13.13
C ALA A 9 3.32 7.10 -12.49
N LEU A 10 2.65 6.20 -13.23
CA LEU A 10 1.66 5.24 -12.70
C LEU A 10 2.28 4.19 -11.78
N ARG A 11 3.60 3.99 -11.83
CA ARG A 11 4.36 3.03 -11.01
C ARG A 11 3.87 1.57 -11.10
N PRO A 12 3.82 0.93 -12.29
CA PRO A 12 3.30 -0.44 -12.44
C PRO A 12 4.01 -1.46 -11.53
N HIS A 13 5.29 -1.25 -11.19
CA HIS A 13 6.03 -2.09 -10.25
C HIS A 13 5.41 -2.12 -8.83
N GLN A 14 4.57 -1.16 -8.47
CA GLN A 14 3.85 -1.16 -7.19
C GLN A 14 2.52 -1.96 -7.26
N TRP A 15 2.09 -2.35 -8.46
CA TRP A 15 0.86 -3.14 -8.62
C TRP A 15 0.97 -4.54 -8.05
N THR A 16 2.20 -5.04 -7.85
CA THR A 16 2.45 -6.31 -7.14
C THR A 16 1.77 -6.37 -5.77
N LYS A 17 1.64 -5.24 -5.07
CA LYS A 17 0.92 -5.15 -3.80
C LYS A 17 -0.59 -5.40 -3.94
N ASN A 18 -1.14 -5.15 -5.13
CA ASN A 18 -2.57 -5.34 -5.38
C ASN A 18 -2.94 -6.80 -5.64
N VAL A 19 -1.94 -7.72 -5.76
CA VAL A 19 -2.16 -9.18 -5.84
C VAL A 19 -2.96 -9.69 -4.63
N PHE A 20 -2.90 -9.02 -3.48
CA PHE A 20 -3.73 -9.34 -2.32
C PHE A 20 -5.24 -9.21 -2.57
N VAL A 21 -5.68 -8.49 -3.60
CA VAL A 21 -7.09 -8.50 -4.06
C VAL A 21 -7.48 -9.90 -4.56
N LEU A 22 -6.54 -10.59 -5.22
CA LEU A 22 -6.78 -11.93 -5.77
C LEU A 22 -6.76 -13.03 -4.69
N ALA A 23 -6.26 -12.74 -3.48
CA ALA A 23 -6.25 -13.70 -2.37
C ALA A 23 -7.66 -14.20 -2.01
N ALA A 24 -8.69 -13.38 -2.24
CA ALA A 24 -10.09 -13.75 -2.00
C ALA A 24 -10.54 -14.96 -2.83
N LEU A 25 -9.96 -15.17 -4.03
CA LEU A 25 -10.26 -16.37 -4.84
C LEU A 25 -9.78 -17.67 -4.16
N ALA A 26 -8.63 -17.60 -3.46
CA ALA A 26 -8.13 -18.75 -2.70
C ALA A 26 -9.07 -19.09 -1.52
N PHE A 27 -9.62 -18.08 -0.85
CA PHE A 27 -10.61 -18.27 0.20
C PHE A 27 -11.93 -18.84 -0.36
N ALA A 28 -12.40 -18.32 -1.51
CA ALA A 28 -13.60 -18.83 -2.18
C ALA A 28 -13.49 -20.30 -2.56
N ALA A 29 -12.33 -20.74 -3.06
CA ALA A 29 -12.08 -22.14 -3.40
C ALA A 29 -12.04 -23.03 -2.15
N GLY A 30 -11.48 -22.55 -1.03
CA GLY A 30 -11.35 -23.31 0.22
C GLY A 30 -12.69 -23.53 0.93
N GLU A 31 -13.60 -22.56 0.88
CA GLU A 31 -14.88 -22.60 1.59
C GLU A 31 -15.91 -23.55 0.96
N LYS A 32 -15.91 -23.65 -0.36
CA LYS A 32 -16.90 -24.45 -1.10
C LYS A 32 -16.40 -25.80 -1.58
N GLY A 33 -15.08 -26.07 -1.45
CA GLY A 33 -14.46 -27.29 -1.99
C GLY A 33 -14.56 -27.42 -3.52
N GLU A 34 -15.04 -26.38 -4.20
CA GLU A 34 -15.25 -26.30 -5.63
C GLU A 34 -14.39 -25.18 -6.24
N ALA A 35 -14.14 -25.25 -7.54
CA ALA A 35 -13.53 -24.15 -8.26
C ALA A 35 -14.44 -22.91 -8.21
N PHE A 36 -13.84 -21.72 -8.00
CA PHE A 36 -14.59 -20.46 -8.05
C PHE A 36 -15.25 -20.25 -9.44
N SER A 37 -16.39 -19.58 -9.47
CA SER A 37 -17.11 -19.33 -10.73
C SER A 37 -16.30 -18.38 -11.64
N THR A 38 -16.49 -18.50 -12.94
CA THR A 38 -15.86 -17.58 -13.91
C THR A 38 -16.26 -16.14 -13.64
N GLU A 39 -17.49 -15.89 -13.19
CA GLU A 39 -17.95 -14.54 -12.83
C GLU A 39 -17.17 -13.98 -11.63
N ALA A 40 -16.97 -14.76 -10.59
CA ALA A 40 -16.16 -14.36 -9.42
C ALA A 40 -14.71 -14.07 -9.84
N ALA A 41 -14.13 -14.88 -10.71
CA ALA A 41 -12.78 -14.66 -11.25
C ALA A 41 -12.68 -13.35 -12.02
N VAL A 42 -13.62 -13.10 -12.94
CA VAL A 42 -13.67 -11.86 -13.73
C VAL A 42 -13.89 -10.64 -12.84
N ALA A 43 -14.83 -10.71 -11.91
CA ALA A 43 -15.11 -9.62 -10.96
C ALA A 43 -13.88 -9.29 -10.10
N THR A 44 -13.18 -10.30 -9.60
CA THR A 44 -11.97 -10.11 -8.80
C THR A 44 -10.81 -9.55 -9.64
N LEU A 45 -10.69 -9.95 -10.89
CA LEU A 45 -9.71 -9.36 -11.82
C LEU A 45 -10.02 -7.89 -12.12
N LEU A 46 -11.28 -7.54 -12.32
CA LEU A 46 -11.71 -6.14 -12.46
C LEU A 46 -11.40 -5.33 -11.20
N ALA A 47 -11.64 -5.87 -10.00
CA ALA A 47 -11.28 -5.24 -8.74
C ALA A 47 -9.77 -5.06 -8.58
N PHE A 48 -8.95 -6.04 -9.01
CA PHE A 48 -7.50 -5.91 -9.06
C PHE A 48 -7.06 -4.74 -9.98
N LEU A 49 -7.59 -4.67 -11.20
CA LEU A 49 -7.29 -3.59 -12.14
C LEU A 49 -7.77 -2.24 -11.60
N ALA A 50 -8.96 -2.20 -10.97
CA ALA A 50 -9.50 -1.01 -10.31
C ALA A 50 -8.55 -0.51 -9.19
N PHE A 51 -8.00 -1.42 -8.38
CA PHE A 51 -6.98 -1.08 -7.38
C PHE A 51 -5.68 -0.59 -8.01
N CYS A 52 -5.24 -1.18 -9.14
CA CYS A 52 -4.05 -0.72 -9.85
C CYS A 52 -4.22 0.72 -10.35
N LEU A 53 -5.36 1.06 -10.92
CA LEU A 53 -5.66 2.42 -11.38
C LEU A 53 -5.79 3.39 -10.20
N THR A 54 -6.58 3.07 -9.18
CA THR A 54 -6.78 3.94 -8.01
C THR A 54 -5.47 4.18 -7.26
N SER A 55 -4.65 3.16 -7.04
CA SER A 55 -3.34 3.35 -6.42
C SER A 55 -2.40 4.20 -7.28
N SER A 56 -2.46 4.08 -8.60
CA SER A 56 -1.70 4.93 -9.51
C SER A 56 -2.16 6.40 -9.45
N ALA A 57 -3.46 6.66 -9.35
CA ALA A 57 -3.99 8.01 -9.14
C ALA A 57 -3.48 8.63 -7.82
N VAL A 58 -3.44 7.84 -6.75
CA VAL A 58 -2.87 8.25 -5.45
C VAL A 58 -1.37 8.57 -5.59
N TYR A 59 -0.59 7.78 -6.34
CA TYR A 59 0.82 8.10 -6.56
C TYR A 59 1.01 9.37 -7.36
N LEU A 60 0.21 9.61 -8.41
CA LEU A 60 0.22 10.87 -9.15
C LEU A 60 -0.11 12.06 -8.26
N LEU A 61 -1.13 11.94 -7.40
CA LEU A 61 -1.47 12.97 -6.42
C LEU A 61 -0.30 13.28 -5.50
N ASN A 62 0.32 12.26 -4.93
CA ASN A 62 1.45 12.42 -4.02
C ASN A 62 2.64 13.10 -4.72
N ASP A 63 2.96 12.71 -5.95
CA ASP A 63 4.04 13.32 -6.72
C ASP A 63 3.71 14.78 -7.12
N LEU A 64 2.43 15.12 -7.33
CA LEU A 64 1.98 16.49 -7.57
C LEU A 64 2.08 17.37 -6.31
N VAL A 65 1.70 16.84 -5.15
CA VAL A 65 1.77 17.57 -3.86
C VAL A 65 3.22 17.80 -3.44
N ASP A 66 4.09 16.81 -3.65
CA ASP A 66 5.47 16.85 -3.19
C ASP A 66 6.45 17.39 -4.26
N VAL A 67 5.99 17.91 -5.40
CA VAL A 67 6.82 18.25 -6.58
C VAL A 67 8.04 19.13 -6.23
N GLU A 68 7.85 20.17 -5.43
CA GLU A 68 8.96 21.10 -5.08
C GLU A 68 9.98 20.44 -4.14
N LYS A 69 9.51 19.61 -3.19
CA LYS A 69 10.38 18.84 -2.31
C LYS A 69 11.14 17.75 -3.08
N ASP A 70 10.46 17.12 -4.04
CA ASP A 70 11.06 16.07 -4.86
C ASP A 70 12.14 16.62 -5.78
N ARG A 71 12.01 17.85 -6.30
CA ARG A 71 13.05 18.53 -7.10
C ARG A 71 14.36 18.72 -6.34
N LEU A 72 14.28 18.96 -5.05
CA LEU A 72 15.44 19.17 -4.18
C LEU A 72 16.05 17.85 -3.66
N HIS A 73 15.33 16.74 -3.80
CA HIS A 73 15.75 15.46 -3.23
C HIS A 73 16.72 14.71 -4.18
N PRO A 74 17.87 14.18 -3.71
CA PRO A 74 18.89 13.56 -4.56
C PRO A 74 18.38 12.46 -5.50
N LYS A 75 17.49 11.59 -5.02
CA LYS A 75 16.91 10.46 -5.79
C LYS A 75 15.57 10.80 -6.44
N LYS A 76 14.70 11.55 -5.74
CA LYS A 76 13.32 11.79 -6.19
C LYS A 76 13.22 12.85 -7.29
N LYS A 77 14.25 13.70 -7.50
CA LYS A 77 14.32 14.66 -8.60
C LYS A 77 14.19 14.03 -10.00
N HIS A 78 14.44 12.72 -10.10
CA HIS A 78 14.27 11.95 -11.34
C HIS A 78 12.85 11.42 -11.57
N ARG A 79 11.90 11.66 -10.66
CA ARG A 79 10.49 11.32 -10.87
C ARG A 79 9.93 12.10 -12.07
N PRO A 80 9.02 11.52 -12.87
CA PRO A 80 8.54 12.14 -14.10
C PRO A 80 7.98 13.57 -13.94
N ILE A 81 7.27 13.86 -12.85
CA ILE A 81 6.71 15.19 -12.59
C ILE A 81 7.79 16.15 -12.09
N ALA A 82 8.62 15.71 -11.14
CA ALA A 82 9.69 16.54 -10.57
C ALA A 82 10.75 16.94 -11.63
N SER A 83 11.12 16.01 -12.51
CA SER A 83 12.07 16.23 -13.60
C SER A 83 11.51 17.04 -14.78
N GLY A 84 10.19 17.30 -14.82
CA GLY A 84 9.52 17.96 -15.93
C GLY A 84 9.22 17.05 -17.14
N ALA A 85 9.58 15.76 -17.11
CA ALA A 85 9.27 14.80 -18.18
C ALA A 85 7.76 14.56 -18.35
N LEU A 86 6.97 14.80 -17.28
CA LEU A 86 5.52 14.86 -17.30
C LEU A 86 5.08 16.22 -16.75
N SER A 87 4.38 17.01 -17.56
CA SER A 87 3.91 18.34 -17.14
C SER A 87 2.83 18.23 -16.05
N ILE A 88 2.77 19.22 -15.17
CA ILE A 88 1.78 19.27 -14.08
C ILE A 88 0.34 19.19 -14.59
N PRO A 89 -0.08 19.92 -15.67
CA PRO A 89 -1.43 19.79 -16.20
C PRO A 89 -1.74 18.38 -16.71
N ALA A 90 -0.78 17.74 -17.42
CA ALA A 90 -0.94 16.38 -17.90
C ALA A 90 -1.02 15.36 -16.76
N ALA A 91 -0.24 15.55 -15.69
CA ALA A 91 -0.30 14.71 -14.51
C ALA A 91 -1.65 14.85 -13.78
N ARG A 92 -2.20 16.06 -13.65
CA ARG A 92 -3.54 16.30 -13.07
C ARG A 92 -4.64 15.64 -13.88
N LEU A 93 -4.63 15.82 -15.19
CA LEU A 93 -5.60 15.16 -16.08
C LEU A 93 -5.49 13.64 -15.98
N GLY A 94 -4.28 13.10 -16.07
CA GLY A 94 -4.03 11.67 -15.93
C GLY A 94 -4.49 11.11 -14.59
N MET A 95 -4.24 11.83 -13.49
CA MET A 95 -4.72 11.45 -12.15
C MET A 95 -6.25 11.33 -12.10
N VAL A 96 -6.98 12.30 -12.68
CA VAL A 96 -8.45 12.27 -12.69
C VAL A 96 -8.95 11.11 -13.57
N LEU A 97 -8.42 10.96 -14.78
CA LEU A 97 -8.86 9.91 -15.72
C LEU A 97 -8.60 8.51 -15.14
N VAL A 98 -7.41 8.28 -14.56
CA VAL A 98 -7.05 6.99 -13.98
C VAL A 98 -7.86 6.73 -12.71
N GLY A 99 -8.10 7.76 -11.88
CA GLY A 99 -8.93 7.65 -10.67
C GLY A 99 -10.39 7.33 -10.99
N VAL A 100 -10.99 8.07 -11.93
CA VAL A 100 -12.37 7.80 -12.39
C VAL A 100 -12.47 6.43 -13.05
N GLY A 101 -11.50 6.05 -13.88
CA GLY A 101 -11.45 4.72 -14.49
C GLY A 101 -11.36 3.61 -13.44
N GLY A 102 -10.56 3.81 -12.37
CA GLY A 102 -10.48 2.88 -11.24
C GLY A 102 -11.82 2.72 -10.53
N LEU A 103 -12.51 3.82 -10.23
CA LEU A 103 -13.84 3.77 -9.58
C LEU A 103 -14.91 3.13 -10.49
N ALA A 104 -14.87 3.40 -11.78
CA ALA A 104 -15.79 2.79 -12.75
C ALA A 104 -15.58 1.28 -12.83
N LEU A 105 -14.33 0.80 -12.89
CA LEU A 105 -14.02 -0.63 -12.84
C LEU A 105 -14.43 -1.25 -11.50
N GLY A 106 -14.21 -0.55 -10.39
CA GLY A 106 -14.65 -1.01 -9.06
C GLY A 106 -16.16 -1.15 -8.94
N TRP A 107 -16.92 -0.25 -9.58
CA TRP A 107 -18.38 -0.35 -9.67
C TRP A 107 -18.78 -1.55 -10.53
N ALA A 108 -18.12 -1.76 -11.68
CA ALA A 108 -18.39 -2.89 -12.56
C ALA A 108 -18.04 -4.24 -11.92
N ALA A 109 -17.00 -4.28 -11.08
CA ALA A 109 -16.58 -5.49 -10.34
C ALA A 109 -17.61 -5.95 -9.31
N ALA A 110 -18.30 -5.01 -8.67
CA ALA A 110 -19.38 -5.30 -7.70
C ALA A 110 -20.49 -4.26 -7.86
N PRO A 111 -21.50 -4.53 -8.72
CA PRO A 111 -22.65 -3.67 -8.85
C PRO A 111 -23.34 -3.44 -7.51
N GLY A 112 -23.66 -2.17 -7.19
CA GLY A 112 -24.08 -1.77 -5.83
C GLY A 112 -22.98 -1.05 -5.03
N GLY A 113 -21.76 -0.91 -5.63
CA GLY A 113 -20.75 0.00 -5.15
C GLY A 113 -19.82 -0.57 -4.06
N GLY A 114 -19.91 -1.86 -3.75
CA GLY A 114 -19.11 -2.47 -2.68
C GLY A 114 -17.60 -2.27 -2.86
N VAL A 115 -17.06 -2.60 -4.03
CA VAL A 115 -15.64 -2.40 -4.36
C VAL A 115 -15.31 -0.91 -4.53
N ALA A 116 -16.17 -0.14 -5.21
CA ALA A 116 -15.96 1.30 -5.38
C ALA A 116 -15.90 2.04 -4.04
N GLY A 117 -16.74 1.66 -3.07
CA GLY A 117 -16.69 2.21 -1.71
C GLY A 117 -15.36 1.92 -1.00
N VAL A 118 -14.83 0.71 -1.12
CA VAL A 118 -13.50 0.35 -0.58
C VAL A 118 -12.40 1.17 -1.25
N LEU A 119 -12.47 1.40 -2.57
CA LEU A 119 -11.50 2.25 -3.28
C LEU A 119 -11.53 3.70 -2.82
N VAL A 120 -12.70 4.24 -2.54
CA VAL A 120 -12.86 5.60 -1.96
C VAL A 120 -12.23 5.66 -0.58
N LEU A 121 -12.51 4.69 0.30
CA LEU A 121 -11.89 4.61 1.63
C LEU A 121 -10.37 4.50 1.55
N TYR A 122 -9.86 3.66 0.63
CA TYR A 122 -8.43 3.54 0.37
C TYR A 122 -7.81 4.87 -0.10
N ALA A 123 -8.44 5.56 -1.04
CA ALA A 123 -7.95 6.85 -1.53
C ALA A 123 -7.96 7.90 -0.42
N THR A 124 -9.02 7.96 0.38
CA THR A 124 -9.16 8.89 1.52
C THR A 124 -8.11 8.63 2.58
N LEU A 125 -7.87 7.36 2.96
CA LEU A 125 -6.81 6.99 3.90
C LEU A 125 -5.43 7.44 3.39
N ASN A 126 -5.13 7.18 2.10
CA ASN A 126 -3.86 7.58 1.52
C ASN A 126 -3.70 9.10 1.41
N LEU A 127 -4.80 9.83 1.19
CA LEU A 127 -4.82 11.29 1.23
C LEU A 127 -4.47 11.78 2.65
N ALA A 128 -5.17 11.31 3.66
CA ALA A 128 -4.90 11.63 5.06
C ALA A 128 -3.46 11.26 5.46
N TYR A 129 -2.98 10.09 5.02
CA TYR A 129 -1.60 9.65 5.20
C TYR A 129 -0.60 10.62 4.58
N SER A 130 -0.83 11.09 3.36
CA SER A 130 0.09 11.97 2.65
C SER A 130 0.24 13.32 3.32
N PHE A 131 -0.83 13.85 3.92
CA PHE A 131 -0.81 15.18 4.55
C PHE A 131 -0.39 15.15 6.02
N ARG A 132 -0.84 14.17 6.81
CA ARG A 132 -0.65 14.18 8.28
C ARG A 132 -0.17 12.86 8.88
N LEU A 133 -0.83 11.74 8.57
CA LEU A 133 -0.66 10.50 9.34
C LEU A 133 0.73 9.88 9.20
N LYS A 134 1.43 10.15 8.10
CA LYS A 134 2.82 9.70 7.88
C LYS A 134 3.84 10.27 8.88
N HIS A 135 3.46 11.27 9.65
CA HIS A 135 4.34 11.91 10.65
C HIS A 135 4.10 11.41 12.08
N VAL A 136 3.07 10.60 12.29
CA VAL A 136 2.72 10.05 13.61
C VAL A 136 3.24 8.62 13.69
N VAL A 137 4.03 8.35 14.74
CA VAL A 137 4.61 7.02 15.02
C VAL A 137 3.49 5.99 15.20
N LEU A 138 3.73 4.78 14.75
CA LEU A 138 2.77 3.68 14.69
C LEU A 138 1.59 3.91 13.75
N VAL A 139 0.98 5.10 13.72
CA VAL A 139 -0.14 5.40 12.80
C VAL A 139 0.28 5.21 11.34
N ASP A 140 1.53 5.54 11.01
CA ASP A 140 2.06 5.31 9.66
C ASP A 140 2.09 3.81 9.30
N ALA A 141 2.45 2.93 10.23
CA ALA A 141 2.43 1.48 10.04
C ALA A 141 0.99 0.94 9.93
N PHE A 142 0.09 1.42 10.80
CA PHE A 142 -1.33 1.06 10.74
C PHE A 142 -2.01 1.50 9.44
N CYS A 143 -1.69 2.69 8.92
CA CYS A 143 -2.20 3.12 7.61
C CYS A 143 -1.75 2.19 6.47
N ILE A 144 -0.49 1.73 6.50
CA ILE A 144 0.02 0.77 5.52
C ILE A 144 -0.73 -0.56 5.65
N ALA A 145 -0.88 -1.08 6.86
CA ALA A 145 -1.58 -2.34 7.13
C ALA A 145 -3.05 -2.27 6.71
N THR A 146 -3.77 -1.19 7.05
CA THR A 146 -5.16 -0.96 6.62
C THR A 146 -5.28 -0.92 5.09
N GLY A 147 -4.27 -0.37 4.40
CA GLY A 147 -4.21 -0.41 2.94
C GLY A 147 -4.17 -1.84 2.38
N PHE A 148 -3.55 -2.81 3.07
CA PHE A 148 -3.60 -4.22 2.69
C PHE A 148 -4.96 -4.85 3.01
N LEU A 149 -5.58 -4.52 4.14
CA LEU A 149 -6.93 -4.98 4.48
C LEU A 149 -7.96 -4.54 3.42
N PHE A 150 -7.90 -3.30 2.95
CA PHE A 150 -8.77 -2.82 1.86
C PHE A 150 -8.61 -3.62 0.57
N ARG A 151 -7.43 -4.16 0.27
CA ARG A 151 -7.21 -5.02 -0.89
C ARG A 151 -7.92 -6.36 -0.76
N VAL A 152 -7.78 -6.99 0.40
CA VAL A 152 -8.46 -8.26 0.71
C VAL A 152 -9.97 -8.07 0.72
N GLU A 153 -10.46 -7.01 1.35
CA GLU A 153 -11.88 -6.65 1.39
C GLU A 153 -12.48 -6.43 -0.01
N ALA A 154 -11.77 -5.67 -0.87
CA ALA A 154 -12.22 -5.46 -2.25
C ALA A 154 -12.30 -6.76 -3.03
N GLY A 155 -11.33 -7.66 -2.81
CA GLY A 155 -11.35 -9.00 -3.41
C GLY A 155 -12.53 -9.83 -2.92
N GLY A 156 -12.80 -9.85 -1.60
CA GLY A 156 -13.95 -10.55 -1.01
C GLY A 156 -15.28 -10.08 -1.59
N ARG A 157 -15.47 -8.74 -1.64
CA ARG A 157 -16.68 -8.14 -2.24
C ARG A 157 -16.85 -8.45 -3.72
N ALA A 158 -15.76 -8.48 -4.48
CA ALA A 158 -15.80 -8.84 -5.89
C ALA A 158 -16.09 -10.33 -6.11
N ALA A 159 -15.48 -11.20 -5.32
CA ALA A 159 -15.68 -12.64 -5.39
C ALA A 159 -17.03 -13.11 -4.79
N GLY A 160 -17.74 -12.22 -4.06
CA GLY A 160 -18.98 -12.57 -3.38
C GLY A 160 -18.76 -13.51 -2.19
N VAL A 161 -17.60 -13.41 -1.50
CA VAL A 161 -17.24 -14.22 -0.34
C VAL A 161 -17.00 -13.34 0.88
N GLU A 162 -17.43 -13.82 2.04
CA GLU A 162 -17.14 -13.19 3.32
C GLU A 162 -15.73 -13.59 3.77
N ILE A 163 -14.89 -12.58 4.03
CA ILE A 163 -13.57 -12.80 4.59
C ILE A 163 -13.69 -12.98 6.10
N SER A 164 -13.19 -14.08 6.63
CA SER A 164 -13.28 -14.38 8.05
C SER A 164 -12.51 -13.34 8.89
N HIS A 165 -13.01 -13.09 10.11
CA HIS A 165 -12.33 -12.21 11.07
C HIS A 165 -10.89 -12.65 11.35
N TRP A 166 -10.63 -13.97 11.38
CA TRP A 166 -9.29 -14.51 11.55
C TRP A 166 -8.36 -14.18 10.37
N ALA A 167 -8.87 -14.23 9.13
CA ALA A 167 -8.11 -13.84 7.96
C ALA A 167 -7.74 -12.34 7.99
N TYR A 168 -8.65 -11.47 8.44
CA TYR A 168 -8.34 -10.06 8.65
C TYR A 168 -7.27 -9.85 9.72
N LEU A 169 -7.35 -10.57 10.86
CA LEU A 169 -6.36 -10.48 11.93
C LEU A 169 -4.99 -10.96 11.45
N CYS A 170 -4.92 -12.11 10.78
CA CYS A 170 -3.67 -12.62 10.20
C CYS A 170 -3.06 -11.63 9.21
N MET A 171 -3.89 -11.07 8.31
CA MET A 171 -3.43 -10.07 7.34
C MET A 171 -2.95 -8.79 8.03
N LEU A 172 -3.68 -8.31 9.06
CA LEU A 172 -3.30 -7.14 9.83
C LEU A 172 -1.93 -7.32 10.48
N PHE A 173 -1.74 -8.42 11.22
CA PHE A 173 -0.48 -8.70 11.89
C PHE A 173 0.67 -8.88 10.90
N LEU A 174 0.47 -9.61 9.81
CA LEU A 174 1.47 -9.75 8.76
C LEU A 174 1.85 -8.40 8.15
N ALA A 175 0.87 -7.56 7.84
CA ALA A 175 1.11 -6.25 7.25
C ALA A 175 1.80 -5.29 8.22
N LEU A 176 1.42 -5.31 9.51
CA LEU A 176 2.11 -4.56 10.57
C LEU A 176 3.54 -5.04 10.74
N PHE A 177 3.77 -6.34 10.81
CA PHE A 177 5.11 -6.93 10.89
C PHE A 177 5.99 -6.44 9.74
N LEU A 178 5.51 -6.51 8.50
CA LEU A 178 6.26 -6.03 7.32
C LEU A 178 6.49 -4.52 7.36
N ALA A 179 5.50 -3.73 7.79
CA ALA A 179 5.62 -2.28 7.92
C ALA A 179 6.66 -1.89 8.98
N LEU A 180 6.63 -2.51 10.15
CA LEU A 180 7.57 -2.26 11.24
C LEU A 180 9.00 -2.69 10.87
N ASN A 181 9.17 -3.86 10.26
CA ASN A 181 10.49 -4.30 9.76
C ASN A 181 11.05 -3.33 8.71
N LYS A 182 10.20 -2.77 7.86
CA LYS A 182 10.63 -1.72 6.93
C LYS A 182 11.11 -0.47 7.68
N ARG A 183 10.41 -0.04 8.75
CA ARG A 183 10.85 1.10 9.59
C ARG A 183 12.18 0.78 10.26
N ARG A 184 12.33 -0.43 10.80
CA ARG A 184 13.60 -0.90 11.37
C ARG A 184 14.75 -0.78 10.37
N ALA A 185 14.57 -1.30 9.16
CA ALA A 185 15.59 -1.23 8.11
C ALA A 185 15.92 0.22 7.71
N GLU A 186 14.92 1.11 7.62
CA GLU A 186 15.13 2.53 7.34
C GLU A 186 15.95 3.21 8.45
N VAL A 187 15.65 2.95 9.72
CA VAL A 187 16.41 3.48 10.87
C VAL A 187 17.85 2.97 10.87
N MET A 188 18.06 1.67 10.62
CA MET A 188 19.41 1.08 10.56
C MET A 188 20.25 1.64 9.41
N GLN A 189 19.65 1.92 8.24
CA GLN A 189 20.37 2.44 7.08
C GLN A 189 20.76 3.92 7.21
N LEU A 190 20.01 4.69 7.99
CA LEU A 190 20.21 6.14 8.12
C LEU A 190 21.22 6.50 9.21
N GLY A 191 21.51 5.62 10.18
CA GLY A 191 22.42 5.87 11.31
C GLY A 191 22.06 7.18 12.03
N GLU A 192 23.08 7.91 12.49
CA GLU A 192 22.89 9.21 13.17
C GLU A 192 22.37 10.33 12.25
N GLY A 193 22.33 10.12 10.91
CA GLY A 193 21.78 11.05 9.93
C GLY A 193 20.23 11.04 9.78
N VAL A 194 19.51 10.32 10.64
CA VAL A 194 18.03 10.21 10.65
C VAL A 194 17.31 11.57 10.71
N ALA A 195 18.01 12.58 11.19
CA ALA A 195 17.46 13.90 11.49
C ALA A 195 16.80 14.64 10.31
N THR A 196 17.10 14.27 9.07
CA THR A 196 16.72 15.08 7.89
C THR A 196 15.59 14.49 7.04
N THR A 197 15.22 13.20 7.23
CA THR A 197 14.40 12.50 6.22
C THR A 197 12.91 12.39 6.57
N ARG A 198 12.55 12.12 7.84
CA ARG A 198 11.16 11.97 8.27
C ARG A 198 11.04 12.15 9.79
N GLN A 199 10.12 12.99 10.24
CA GLN A 199 9.94 13.27 11.68
C GLN A 199 9.55 12.02 12.48
N SER A 200 8.67 11.17 11.95
CA SER A 200 8.29 9.91 12.62
C SER A 200 9.45 8.94 12.82
N LEU A 201 10.48 8.94 11.94
CA LEU A 201 11.63 8.05 12.10
C LEU A 201 12.52 8.42 13.30
N ARG A 202 12.48 9.66 13.78
CA ARG A 202 13.24 10.07 14.98
C ARG A 202 12.71 9.43 16.25
N GLU A 203 11.44 9.06 16.27
CA GLU A 203 10.78 8.48 17.44
C GLU A 203 10.81 6.94 17.41
N TYR A 204 11.21 6.32 16.28
CA TYR A 204 11.47 4.90 16.18
C TYR A 204 12.91 4.60 16.60
N SER A 205 13.13 4.20 17.86
CA SER A 205 14.40 3.58 18.23
C SER A 205 14.43 2.11 17.80
N ILE A 206 15.62 1.56 17.51
CA ILE A 206 15.77 0.15 17.16
C ILE A 206 15.20 -0.74 18.27
N ALA A 207 15.52 -0.45 19.53
CA ALA A 207 15.00 -1.18 20.69
C ALA A 207 13.47 -1.17 20.76
N PHE A 208 12.83 -0.04 20.48
CA PHE A 208 11.37 0.08 20.47
C PHE A 208 10.75 -0.78 19.36
N VAL A 209 11.33 -0.78 18.16
CA VAL A 209 10.82 -1.60 17.05
C VAL A 209 11.07 -3.08 17.29
N ASP A 210 12.22 -3.44 17.87
CA ASP A 210 12.56 -4.82 18.24
C ASP A 210 11.57 -5.39 19.28
N GLN A 211 11.15 -4.58 20.26
CA GLN A 211 10.09 -4.96 21.21
C GLN A 211 8.75 -5.18 20.51
N LEU A 212 8.36 -4.30 19.56
CA LEU A 212 7.12 -4.43 18.82
C LEU A 212 7.08 -5.64 17.87
N VAL A 213 8.24 -6.03 17.36
CA VAL A 213 8.37 -7.18 16.43
C VAL A 213 8.60 -8.49 17.20
N GLY A 214 8.80 -8.43 18.55
CA GLY A 214 9.07 -9.61 19.37
C GLY A 214 10.49 -10.17 19.18
N VAL A 215 11.40 -9.38 18.59
CA VAL A 215 12.82 -9.73 18.48
C VAL A 215 13.52 -9.28 19.76
N GLU A 216 13.35 -10.05 20.82
CA GLU A 216 14.16 -9.85 22.04
C GLU A 216 15.61 -10.28 21.76
N GLN A 217 16.51 -9.32 21.70
CA GLN A 217 17.95 -9.60 21.64
C GLN A 217 18.45 -10.34 22.90
N GLY A 218 17.65 -10.39 23.97
CA GLY A 218 17.95 -11.11 25.21
C GLY A 218 18.04 -12.63 25.08
N HIS A 219 17.17 -13.24 24.26
CA HIS A 219 17.12 -14.70 24.17
C HIS A 219 18.26 -15.33 23.35
N ILE A 220 18.91 -14.59 22.46
CA ILE A 220 20.04 -15.13 21.69
C ILE A 220 21.29 -15.30 22.59
N MET A 221 21.44 -14.48 23.60
CA MET A 221 22.57 -14.59 24.55
C MET A 221 22.40 -15.72 25.57
N GLU A 222 21.19 -16.06 25.97
CA GLU A 222 20.94 -17.20 26.87
C GLU A 222 21.23 -18.55 26.21
N TYR A 223 20.87 -18.73 24.93
CA TYR A 223 21.18 -19.96 24.20
C TYR A 223 22.68 -20.19 23.96
N GLN A 224 23.49 -19.14 23.89
CA GLN A 224 24.96 -19.28 23.75
C GLN A 224 25.68 -19.61 25.06
N ASN A 225 25.06 -19.28 26.18
CA ASN A 225 25.67 -19.60 27.52
C ASN A 225 25.27 -20.99 28.04
N PHE A 226 24.28 -21.67 27.47
CA PHE A 226 23.91 -23.03 27.83
C PHE A 226 24.75 -24.12 27.13
N ASN A 227 25.57 -23.76 26.15
CA ASN A 227 26.44 -24.68 25.37
C ASN A 227 27.94 -24.44 25.66
N LYS A 228 28.30 -23.88 26.79
CA LYS A 228 29.62 -23.91 27.37
C LYS A 228 29.56 -24.66 28.71
#